data_07b95aa6aa9d76edb5ec258043664dcd
#
_entry.id   07b95aa6aa9d76edb5ec258043664dcd
#
_cell.length_a   1.000
_cell.length_b   1.000
_cell.length_c   1.000
_cell.angle_alpha   90.00
_cell.angle_beta   90.00
_cell.angle_gamma   90.00
#
_symmetry.space_group_name_H-M   'P 1'
#
loop_
_entity.id
_entity.type
_entity.pdbx_description
1 polymer ?
#
loop_
_entity_poly.entity_id
_entity_poly.type
_entity_poly.pdbx_seq_one_letter_code
_entity_poly.pdbx_strand_id
1 'polypeptide(L)'
;MKKINLIHIILFLLSFSAYSQVNFNAELSKSTLGLNERVKIEFSVDKDGDNFIPPKFENFRIVGGPSQSIRNSWVNGKRSFSKTYAYFLSPIKKGAFQIGQASIEVDGDIYKTLPVKVTVTSAVDKPTNPNDPNYLADKNIHLVAELSNKNPFLNEGISVTYKLYVSSDTGVDNWRELEAPRYADFWSNNIDITSLNVQNGTYKGEPYRYVVLRKTLLYPQKTGKLKIEPLTLDVSVQVPSNRRDFFGNLISSSVSKTVSAGSSLINVRPLPIDGKPKDFSGAVGDFNFEIKSNKNKLIIDEAFQLNVIVSGRGNFNLYDDPKIALPNSLEVYEPEKISDISVRVTGIRGKVNNEYTVVPNRPGKYIVPETKFSFFNPELAEYKTIYSDPIYIDVEGNFNERDNDQSNNENNNNVNKIQLTKNQFSSFKTKTVFSEIDNYIFFNSKKYWVLLIIPFVLCIIILLISKIFHNYKSRKIDQIELSRKLTYKLLDDSRQFIGDKEKFYESIDRALSTYLKSKLNIKNSDFKNEEIKKKLETLGINKNAIILLFQVFENCQLARYTPLNINEMSDDFEKAKLFIEKAEKIKK
;
A
#
# COMPACT_ATOMS: atom_id res chain seq x y z
N MET A 1 18.31 67.47 5.31
CA MET A 1 17.90 66.34 4.49
C MET A 1 18.74 65.03 4.64
N LYS A 2 19.94 65.05 5.24
CA LYS A 2 20.79 63.82 5.41
C LYS A 2 20.44 62.90 6.60
N LYS A 3 19.69 63.37 7.60
CA LYS A 3 19.35 62.53 8.78
C LYS A 3 18.14 61.61 8.60
N ILE A 4 17.25 61.89 7.64
CA ILE A 4 16.04 61.11 7.39
C ILE A 4 16.39 59.77 6.68
N ASN A 5 17.41 59.78 5.81
CA ASN A 5 17.82 58.59 5.09
C ASN A 5 18.45 57.49 5.98
N LEU A 6 19.13 57.88 7.07
CA LEU A 6 19.74 56.89 7.98
C LEU A 6 18.70 56.15 8.83
N ILE A 7 17.63 56.82 9.25
CA ILE A 7 16.53 56.21 10.00
C ILE A 7 15.74 55.20 9.10
N HIS A 8 15.53 55.53 7.84
CA HIS A 8 14.87 54.61 6.88
C HIS A 8 15.73 53.39 6.58
N ILE A 9 17.05 53.52 6.51
CA ILE A 9 17.98 52.41 6.34
C ILE A 9 18.02 51.52 7.57
N ILE A 10 17.98 52.06 8.78
CA ILE A 10 17.92 51.33 10.03
C ILE A 10 16.56 50.63 10.19
N LEU A 11 15.44 51.27 9.84
CA LEU A 11 14.11 50.62 9.82
C LEU A 11 14.02 49.51 8.76
N PHE A 12 14.66 49.67 7.61
CA PHE A 12 14.71 48.66 6.56
C PHE A 12 15.57 47.46 6.94
N LEU A 13 16.67 47.67 7.69
CA LEU A 13 17.50 46.59 8.22
C LEU A 13 16.84 45.83 9.39
N LEU A 14 15.97 46.48 10.17
CA LEU A 14 15.17 45.84 11.22
C LEU A 14 14.00 45.00 10.70
N SER A 15 13.56 45.22 9.46
CA SER A 15 12.44 44.44 8.88
C SER A 15 12.86 43.07 8.34
N PHE A 16 14.14 42.74 8.29
CA PHE A 16 14.64 41.43 7.74
C PHE A 16 14.76 40.30 8.77
N SER A 17 14.37 40.48 10.03
CA SER A 17 14.55 39.46 11.09
C SER A 17 13.27 38.71 11.46
N ALA A 18 12.25 38.68 10.62
CA ALA A 18 11.10 37.81 10.85
C ALA A 18 11.40 36.40 10.35
N TYR A 19 12.32 35.69 11.01
CA TYR A 19 12.42 34.25 10.84
C TYR A 19 11.12 33.64 11.36
N SER A 20 10.37 33.00 10.50
CA SER A 20 9.21 32.19 10.91
C SER A 20 9.71 31.09 11.83
N GLN A 21 9.44 31.24 13.12
CA GLN A 21 9.82 30.28 14.15
C GLN A 21 9.19 28.93 13.83
N VAL A 22 9.99 27.86 13.78
CA VAL A 22 9.52 26.49 13.58
C VAL A 22 8.69 26.08 14.79
N ASN A 23 7.46 25.65 14.56
CA ASN A 23 6.58 25.19 15.62
C ASN A 23 6.58 23.65 15.64
N PHE A 24 7.22 23.08 16.68
CA PHE A 24 7.30 21.64 16.88
C PHE A 24 6.68 21.27 18.22
N ASN A 25 5.50 20.64 18.18
CA ASN A 25 4.66 20.36 19.35
C ASN A 25 4.44 18.86 19.55
N ALA A 26 4.21 18.48 20.81
CA ALA A 26 3.75 17.16 21.21
C ALA A 26 2.37 17.27 21.85
N GLU A 27 1.41 16.48 21.38
CA GLU A 27 0.04 16.45 21.87
C GLU A 27 -0.42 15.03 22.19
N LEU A 28 -1.14 14.89 23.31
CA LEU A 28 -1.80 13.64 23.71
C LEU A 28 -3.28 13.70 23.35
N SER A 29 -3.83 12.59 22.85
CA SER A 29 -5.27 12.48 22.62
C SER A 29 -6.09 12.61 23.90
N LYS A 30 -5.50 12.31 25.06
CA LYS A 30 -6.04 12.52 26.40
C LYS A 30 -4.90 12.60 27.42
N SER A 31 -5.03 13.47 28.43
CA SER A 31 -4.05 13.66 29.50
C SER A 31 -4.23 12.70 30.68
N THR A 32 -5.39 12.06 30.78
CA THR A 32 -5.72 11.07 31.80
C THR A 32 -6.30 9.81 31.14
N LEU A 33 -5.81 8.64 31.53
CA LEU A 33 -6.28 7.36 31.01
C LEU A 33 -6.20 6.27 32.06
N GLY A 34 -7.05 5.26 31.93
CA GLY A 34 -7.00 4.03 32.74
C GLY A 34 -5.87 3.09 32.33
N LEU A 35 -5.43 2.23 33.23
CA LEU A 35 -4.38 1.24 33.00
C LEU A 35 -4.70 0.28 31.82
N ASN A 36 -5.99 0.06 31.54
CA ASN A 36 -6.50 -0.76 30.43
C ASN A 36 -6.79 0.03 29.15
N GLU A 37 -6.52 1.33 29.15
CA GLU A 37 -6.72 2.19 27.98
C GLU A 37 -5.41 2.45 27.24
N ARG A 38 -5.53 3.08 26.08
CA ARG A 38 -4.42 3.51 25.23
C ARG A 38 -4.50 5.00 24.97
N VAL A 39 -3.36 5.62 24.73
CA VAL A 39 -3.27 7.03 24.39
C VAL A 39 -2.46 7.19 23.12
N LYS A 40 -2.93 8.05 22.22
CA LYS A 40 -2.17 8.49 21.06
C LYS A 40 -1.36 9.71 21.44
N ILE A 41 -0.07 9.73 21.12
CA ILE A 41 0.77 10.92 21.16
C ILE A 41 1.17 11.30 19.74
N GLU A 42 1.03 12.57 19.40
CA GLU A 42 1.37 13.14 18.10
C GLU A 42 2.45 14.20 18.27
N PHE A 43 3.48 14.12 17.42
CA PHE A 43 4.55 15.09 17.31
C PHE A 43 4.40 15.78 15.97
N SER A 44 4.01 17.06 15.97
CA SER A 44 3.68 17.81 14.75
C SER A 44 4.62 18.99 14.57
N VAL A 45 5.21 19.10 13.38
CA VAL A 45 6.04 20.22 12.95
C VAL A 45 5.40 20.92 11.75
N ASP A 46 5.47 22.26 11.72
CA ASP A 46 4.88 23.10 10.68
C ASP A 46 5.79 23.32 9.45
N LYS A 47 6.95 22.65 9.44
CA LYS A 47 7.91 22.64 8.34
C LYS A 47 8.35 21.23 7.98
N ASP A 48 8.92 21.06 6.81
CA ASP A 48 9.48 19.78 6.38
C ASP A 48 10.81 19.56 7.13
N GLY A 49 10.78 18.63 8.08
CA GLY A 49 11.92 18.26 8.90
C GLY A 49 12.25 16.78 8.75
N ASP A 50 13.53 16.47 8.96
CA ASP A 50 14.07 15.11 8.86
C ASP A 50 14.67 14.67 10.21
N ASN A 51 15.25 13.47 10.27
CA ASN A 51 15.93 12.94 11.45
C ASN A 51 15.10 13.03 12.74
N PHE A 52 13.80 12.68 12.65
CA PHE A 52 12.93 12.65 13.81
C PHE A 52 13.37 11.58 14.82
N ILE A 53 13.61 11.98 16.06
CA ILE A 53 13.95 11.11 17.18
C ILE A 53 12.86 11.19 18.24
N PRO A 54 12.09 10.11 18.49
CA PRO A 54 11.07 10.08 19.52
C PRO A 54 11.71 10.10 20.92
N PRO A 55 10.98 10.55 21.97
CA PRO A 55 11.42 10.39 23.34
C PRO A 55 11.41 8.92 23.77
N LYS A 56 12.13 8.61 24.84
CA LYS A 56 11.96 7.33 25.54
C LYS A 56 10.58 7.31 26.21
N PHE A 57 9.76 6.32 25.89
CA PHE A 57 8.44 6.15 26.49
C PHE A 57 8.51 5.31 27.78
N GLU A 58 9.23 5.82 28.78
CA GLU A 58 9.32 5.16 30.08
C GLU A 58 7.93 4.98 30.69
N ASN A 59 7.67 3.82 31.29
CA ASN A 59 6.36 3.41 31.86
C ASN A 59 5.23 3.20 30.85
N PHE A 60 5.53 3.24 29.56
CA PHE A 60 4.59 2.92 28.48
C PHE A 60 5.21 1.92 27.52
N ARG A 61 4.38 1.01 27.03
CA ARG A 61 4.71 0.14 25.90
C ARG A 61 4.18 0.77 24.61
N ILE A 62 5.02 0.88 23.60
CA ILE A 62 4.58 1.26 22.25
C ILE A 62 3.78 0.11 21.70
N VAL A 63 2.50 0.33 21.38
CA VAL A 63 1.60 -0.67 20.80
C VAL A 63 1.26 -0.38 19.34
N GLY A 64 1.67 0.78 18.83
CA GLY A 64 1.55 1.14 17.41
C GLY A 64 2.37 2.37 17.05
N GLY A 65 2.80 2.47 15.79
CA GLY A 65 3.61 3.56 15.29
C GLY A 65 5.12 3.24 15.17
N PRO A 66 5.94 4.21 14.65
CA PRO A 66 5.48 5.52 14.21
C PRO A 66 4.63 5.46 12.94
N SER A 67 3.52 6.19 12.92
CA SER A 67 2.83 6.52 11.67
C SER A 67 3.14 7.97 11.30
N GLN A 68 3.55 8.20 10.06
CA GLN A 68 3.85 9.53 9.55
C GLN A 68 2.70 10.00 8.67
N SER A 69 2.28 11.25 8.84
CA SER A 69 1.35 11.91 7.94
C SER A 69 1.85 13.29 7.56
N ILE A 70 1.67 13.66 6.29
CA ILE A 70 2.00 14.99 5.77
C ILE A 70 0.71 15.62 5.27
N ARG A 71 0.41 16.81 5.77
CA ARG A 71 -0.76 17.58 5.38
C ARG A 71 -0.32 18.92 4.79
N ASN A 72 -0.72 19.16 3.55
CA ASN A 72 -0.64 20.47 2.91
C ASN A 72 -2.06 21.01 2.72
N SER A 73 -2.36 22.16 3.29
CA SER A 73 -3.65 22.82 3.06
C SER A 73 -3.46 24.24 2.58
N TRP A 74 -4.40 24.69 1.76
CA TRP A 74 -4.43 26.05 1.23
C TRP A 74 -5.82 26.63 1.48
N VAL A 75 -5.92 27.52 2.47
CA VAL A 75 -7.19 28.12 2.87
C VAL A 75 -7.04 29.64 2.83
N ASN A 76 -7.91 30.32 2.10
CA ASN A 76 -7.92 31.79 1.97
C ASN A 76 -6.55 32.39 1.60
N GLY A 77 -5.81 31.75 0.68
CA GLY A 77 -4.49 32.22 0.23
C GLY A 77 -3.34 31.93 1.18
N LYS A 78 -3.60 31.36 2.36
CA LYS A 78 -2.55 30.93 3.31
C LYS A 78 -2.27 29.44 3.13
N ARG A 79 -1.00 29.11 2.88
CA ARG A 79 -0.51 27.73 2.86
C ARG A 79 -0.14 27.32 4.28
N SER A 80 -0.65 26.18 4.74
CA SER A 80 -0.19 25.53 5.96
C SER A 80 0.38 24.15 5.62
N PHE A 81 1.48 23.84 6.27
CA PHE A 81 2.16 22.54 6.18
C PHE A 81 2.19 21.94 7.59
N SER A 82 2.00 20.63 7.68
CA SER A 82 2.20 19.89 8.94
C SER A 82 2.71 18.49 8.62
N LYS A 83 3.83 18.12 9.22
CA LYS A 83 4.38 16.75 9.23
C LYS A 83 4.21 16.20 10.64
N THR A 84 3.47 15.10 10.79
CA THR A 84 3.08 14.56 12.10
C THR A 84 3.55 13.12 12.22
N TYR A 85 4.17 12.80 13.37
CA TYR A 85 4.56 11.44 13.78
C TYR A 85 3.68 11.02 14.95
N ALA A 86 2.94 9.92 14.80
CA ALA A 86 2.02 9.45 15.83
C ALA A 86 2.43 8.08 16.39
N TYR A 87 2.33 7.93 17.70
CA TYR A 87 2.53 6.69 18.42
C TYR A 87 1.30 6.37 19.26
N PHE A 88 1.02 5.08 19.41
CA PHE A 88 0.03 4.57 20.35
C PHE A 88 0.74 3.92 21.53
N LEU A 89 0.40 4.37 22.73
CA LEU A 89 1.06 3.97 23.97
C LEU A 89 0.06 3.26 24.89
N SER A 90 0.49 2.15 25.49
CA SER A 90 -0.24 1.44 26.55
C SER A 90 0.52 1.60 27.86
N PRO A 91 -0.10 2.09 28.94
CA PRO A 91 0.57 2.23 30.22
C PRO A 91 0.92 0.88 30.83
N ILE A 92 2.06 0.81 31.55
CA ILE A 92 2.52 -0.37 32.25
C ILE A 92 2.09 -0.35 33.73
N LYS A 93 2.02 0.84 34.34
CA LYS A 93 1.65 1.02 35.74
C LYS A 93 0.89 2.33 35.94
N LYS A 94 0.19 2.43 37.09
CA LYS A 94 -0.50 3.66 37.53
C LYS A 94 0.50 4.71 37.99
N GLY A 95 0.13 5.98 37.85
CA GLY A 95 0.91 7.11 38.31
C GLY A 95 0.80 8.32 37.38
N ALA A 96 1.40 9.42 37.82
CA ALA A 96 1.59 10.57 36.97
C ALA A 96 2.99 10.47 36.34
N PHE A 97 3.03 10.53 35.01
CA PHE A 97 4.26 10.38 34.24
C PHE A 97 4.45 11.60 33.35
N GLN A 98 5.69 11.80 32.94
CA GLN A 98 6.06 12.80 31.95
C GLN A 98 6.73 12.10 30.76
N ILE A 99 6.18 12.30 29.57
CA ILE A 99 6.80 11.88 28.33
C ILE A 99 7.80 12.96 27.93
N GLY A 100 9.04 12.58 27.68
CA GLY A 100 10.16 13.47 27.38
C GLY A 100 10.00 14.23 26.05
N GLN A 101 11.07 14.92 25.66
CA GLN A 101 11.12 15.70 24.44
C GLN A 101 11.42 14.80 23.24
N ALA A 102 10.70 15.01 22.14
CA ALA A 102 11.11 14.55 20.81
C ALA A 102 12.02 15.60 20.17
N SER A 103 12.86 15.20 19.23
CA SER A 103 13.67 16.11 18.41
C SER A 103 13.47 15.86 16.92
N ILE A 104 13.60 16.93 16.14
CA ILE A 104 13.55 16.90 14.67
C ILE A 104 14.53 17.93 14.11
N GLU A 105 15.11 17.64 12.97
CA GLU A 105 16.01 18.56 12.26
C GLU A 105 15.22 19.29 11.17
N VAL A 106 15.30 20.63 11.16
CA VAL A 106 14.69 21.48 10.12
C VAL A 106 15.73 22.48 9.65
N ASP A 107 16.03 22.49 8.38
CA ASP A 107 17.03 23.38 7.75
C ASP A 107 18.43 23.33 8.42
N GLY A 108 18.80 22.17 8.99
CA GLY A 108 20.08 21.95 9.70
C GLY A 108 20.06 22.27 11.20
N ASP A 109 18.97 22.83 11.72
CA ASP A 109 18.79 23.13 13.15
C ASP A 109 17.93 22.08 13.84
N ILE A 110 18.26 21.76 15.10
CA ILE A 110 17.53 20.76 15.90
C ILE A 110 16.48 21.46 16.78
N TYR A 111 15.22 21.12 16.55
CA TYR A 111 14.07 21.57 17.33
C TYR A 111 13.59 20.46 18.26
N LYS A 112 13.11 20.84 19.47
CA LYS A 112 12.62 19.92 20.49
C LYS A 112 11.23 20.30 20.94
N THR A 113 10.38 19.28 21.18
CA THR A 113 9.06 19.52 21.77
C THR A 113 9.16 19.83 23.27
N LEU A 114 8.10 20.39 23.81
CA LEU A 114 7.92 20.42 25.27
C LEU A 114 7.53 19.03 25.78
N PRO A 115 7.96 18.64 26.99
CA PRO A 115 7.53 17.41 27.62
C PRO A 115 6.03 17.45 27.94
N VAL A 116 5.34 16.30 27.81
CA VAL A 116 3.88 16.20 28.03
C VAL A 116 3.59 15.36 29.27
N LYS A 117 2.68 15.85 30.11
CA LYS A 117 2.24 15.14 31.33
C LYS A 117 1.07 14.21 31.00
N VAL A 118 1.07 13.02 31.58
CA VAL A 118 0.00 12.03 31.46
C VAL A 118 -0.25 11.34 32.79
N THR A 119 -1.50 11.24 33.19
CA THR A 119 -1.90 10.57 34.43
C THR A 119 -2.57 9.24 34.11
N VAL A 120 -2.01 8.16 34.66
CA VAL A 120 -2.57 6.81 34.53
C VAL A 120 -3.30 6.44 35.82
N THR A 121 -4.61 6.26 35.73
CA THR A 121 -5.50 5.87 36.84
C THR A 121 -5.66 4.35 36.91
N SER A 122 -6.51 3.85 37.81
CA SER A 122 -7.00 2.47 37.80
C SER A 122 -7.62 2.12 36.44
N ALA A 123 -7.74 0.84 36.16
CA ALA A 123 -8.52 0.39 34.99
C ALA A 123 -9.91 1.05 35.04
N VAL A 124 -10.35 1.57 33.90
CA VAL A 124 -11.69 2.15 33.78
C VAL A 124 -12.67 1.00 33.65
N ASP A 125 -13.75 1.06 34.42
CA ASP A 125 -14.84 0.12 34.30
C ASP A 125 -15.52 0.25 32.93
N LYS A 126 -15.93 -0.87 32.36
CA LYS A 126 -16.68 -0.84 31.12
C LYS A 126 -18.03 -0.13 31.32
N PRO A 127 -18.51 0.64 30.33
CA PRO A 127 -19.83 1.23 30.40
C PRO A 127 -20.87 0.14 30.69
N THR A 128 -21.75 0.38 31.66
CA THR A 128 -22.80 -0.57 32.05
C THR A 128 -24.17 -0.16 31.55
N ASN A 129 -24.33 1.09 31.11
CA ASN A 129 -25.61 1.59 30.61
C ASN A 129 -25.87 1.03 29.18
N PRO A 130 -26.93 0.22 28.97
CA PRO A 130 -27.25 -0.33 27.66
C PRO A 130 -27.53 0.70 26.56
N ASN A 131 -27.82 1.95 26.92
CA ASN A 131 -28.07 3.04 25.99
C ASN A 131 -26.83 3.88 25.70
N ASP A 132 -25.68 3.59 26.34
CA ASP A 132 -24.43 4.26 26.06
C ASP A 132 -23.84 3.75 24.73
N PRO A 133 -23.53 4.63 23.78
CA PRO A 133 -22.91 4.24 22.51
C PRO A 133 -21.62 3.41 22.68
N ASN A 134 -20.84 3.68 23.74
CA ASN A 134 -19.64 2.90 24.03
C ASN A 134 -19.94 1.49 24.51
N TYR A 135 -21.03 1.31 25.28
CA TYR A 135 -21.52 -0.01 25.69
C TYR A 135 -21.96 -0.83 24.48
N LEU A 136 -22.74 -0.22 23.58
CA LEU A 136 -23.18 -0.86 22.34
C LEU A 136 -22.01 -1.24 21.45
N ALA A 137 -21.02 -0.36 21.30
CA ALA A 137 -19.80 -0.65 20.56
C ALA A 137 -19.02 -1.83 21.17
N ASP A 138 -18.89 -1.90 22.51
CA ASP A 138 -18.25 -3.03 23.19
C ASP A 138 -18.97 -4.36 22.96
N LYS A 139 -20.31 -4.31 22.95
CA LYS A 139 -21.16 -5.48 22.75
C LYS A 139 -21.16 -5.95 21.29
N ASN A 140 -21.11 -5.03 20.35
CA ASN A 140 -21.44 -5.28 18.95
C ASN A 140 -20.23 -5.53 18.06
N ILE A 141 -18.98 -5.30 18.56
CA ILE A 141 -17.74 -5.50 17.80
C ILE A 141 -16.76 -6.39 18.54
N HIS A 142 -16.24 -7.40 17.82
CA HIS A 142 -15.26 -8.32 18.38
C HIS A 142 -14.18 -8.65 17.35
N LEU A 143 -12.93 -8.54 17.75
CA LEU A 143 -11.78 -8.99 16.96
C LEU A 143 -11.31 -10.33 17.51
N VAL A 144 -11.25 -11.35 16.66
CA VAL A 144 -10.96 -12.73 17.04
C VAL A 144 -9.81 -13.28 16.21
N ALA A 145 -8.85 -13.94 16.86
CA ALA A 145 -7.82 -14.73 16.22
C ALA A 145 -8.20 -16.22 16.27
N GLU A 146 -8.51 -16.78 15.11
CA GLU A 146 -8.81 -18.21 14.97
C GLU A 146 -7.55 -18.98 14.56
N LEU A 147 -7.16 -19.97 15.35
CA LEU A 147 -6.03 -20.86 15.10
C LEU A 147 -6.51 -22.19 14.55
N SER A 148 -5.85 -22.69 13.51
CA SER A 148 -6.16 -24.01 12.94
C SER A 148 -5.80 -25.15 13.87
N ASN A 149 -4.71 -25.01 14.64
CA ASN A 149 -4.26 -25.99 15.62
C ASN A 149 -3.56 -25.29 16.79
N LYS A 150 -3.88 -25.66 18.03
CA LYS A 150 -3.27 -25.13 19.26
C LYS A 150 -2.15 -26.00 19.81
N ASN A 151 -2.03 -27.24 19.35
CA ASN A 151 -1.04 -28.20 19.80
C ASN A 151 -0.30 -28.84 18.61
N PRO A 152 0.33 -28.02 17.72
CA PRO A 152 1.06 -28.55 16.59
C PRO A 152 2.34 -29.26 17.00
N PHE A 153 2.90 -30.05 16.12
CA PHE A 153 4.27 -30.50 16.21
C PHE A 153 5.24 -29.39 15.77
N LEU A 154 6.50 -29.50 16.17
CA LEU A 154 7.58 -28.65 15.67
C LEU A 154 7.59 -28.68 14.13
N ASN A 155 7.69 -27.51 13.49
CA ASN A 155 7.65 -27.35 12.04
C ASN A 155 6.34 -27.80 11.35
N GLU A 156 5.27 -28.09 12.08
CA GLU A 156 3.93 -28.28 11.50
C GLU A 156 3.29 -26.94 11.12
N GLY A 157 2.77 -26.82 9.91
CA GLY A 157 2.12 -25.61 9.42
C GLY A 157 0.76 -25.39 10.09
N ILE A 158 0.60 -24.25 10.75
CA ILE A 158 -0.67 -23.79 11.32
C ILE A 158 -1.04 -22.43 10.76
N SER A 159 -2.32 -22.13 10.67
CA SER A 159 -2.79 -20.80 10.26
C SER A 159 -3.44 -20.05 11.41
N VAL A 160 -3.24 -18.72 11.41
CA VAL A 160 -4.01 -17.78 12.20
C VAL A 160 -4.83 -16.88 11.29
N THR A 161 -6.13 -16.81 11.55
CA THR A 161 -7.06 -15.96 10.79
C THR A 161 -7.68 -14.94 11.75
N TYR A 162 -7.48 -13.65 11.45
CA TYR A 162 -8.07 -12.56 12.23
C TYR A 162 -9.37 -12.13 11.59
N LYS A 163 -10.47 -12.22 12.35
CA LYS A 163 -11.82 -11.87 11.94
C LYS A 163 -12.36 -10.74 12.80
N LEU A 164 -12.91 -9.72 12.15
CA LEU A 164 -13.68 -8.67 12.82
C LEU A 164 -15.17 -9.00 12.70
N TYR A 165 -15.78 -9.36 13.81
CA TYR A 165 -17.20 -9.61 13.93
C TYR A 165 -17.93 -8.33 14.29
N VAL A 166 -19.03 -8.05 13.59
CA VAL A 166 -19.84 -6.84 13.73
C VAL A 166 -21.32 -7.24 13.75
N SER A 167 -22.06 -6.75 14.73
CA SER A 167 -23.51 -6.96 14.81
C SER A 167 -24.22 -6.38 13.58
N SER A 168 -25.40 -6.92 13.25
CA SER A 168 -26.17 -6.50 12.07
C SER A 168 -26.65 -5.05 12.15
N ASP A 169 -26.84 -4.50 13.35
CA ASP A 169 -27.29 -3.14 13.64
C ASP A 169 -26.17 -2.09 13.74
N THR A 170 -24.93 -2.52 13.56
CA THR A 170 -23.73 -1.69 13.74
C THR A 170 -23.00 -1.53 12.41
N GLY A 171 -22.66 -0.29 12.05
CA GLY A 171 -21.83 0.03 10.90
C GLY A 171 -20.35 0.18 11.28
N VAL A 172 -19.45 -0.09 10.35
CA VAL A 172 -18.03 0.22 10.46
C VAL A 172 -17.67 1.25 9.38
N ASP A 173 -17.22 2.43 9.82
CA ASP A 173 -16.83 3.51 8.91
C ASP A 173 -15.39 3.35 8.47
N ASN A 174 -14.51 3.08 9.45
CA ASN A 174 -13.07 2.98 9.23
C ASN A 174 -12.42 2.14 10.34
N TRP A 175 -11.24 1.60 10.05
CA TRP A 175 -10.42 0.93 11.04
C TRP A 175 -8.94 1.19 10.77
N ARG A 176 -8.13 1.11 11.82
CA ARG A 176 -6.69 1.30 11.78
C ARG A 176 -6.01 0.30 12.71
N GLU A 177 -4.94 -0.29 12.25
CA GLU A 177 -4.09 -1.17 13.06
C GLU A 177 -3.29 -0.35 14.07
N LEU A 178 -3.41 -0.70 15.35
CA LEU A 178 -2.64 -0.13 16.44
C LEU A 178 -1.47 -1.01 16.83
N GLU A 179 -1.69 -2.34 16.84
CA GLU A 179 -0.70 -3.32 17.24
C GLU A 179 -0.75 -4.50 16.27
N ALA A 180 0.36 -4.74 15.57
CA ALA A 180 0.53 -5.90 14.70
C ALA A 180 1.02 -7.11 15.50
N PRO A 181 0.51 -8.32 15.24
CA PRO A 181 1.02 -9.52 15.88
C PRO A 181 2.46 -9.81 15.43
N ARG A 182 3.32 -10.13 16.38
CA ARG A 182 4.68 -10.60 16.13
C ARG A 182 4.74 -12.12 16.33
N TYR A 183 5.51 -12.77 15.48
CA TYR A 183 5.66 -14.22 15.45
C TYR A 183 7.13 -14.62 15.67
N ALA A 184 7.72 -14.16 16.81
CA ALA A 184 9.16 -14.24 17.07
C ALA A 184 9.75 -15.65 17.00
N ASP A 185 8.97 -16.67 17.41
CA ASP A 185 9.42 -18.07 17.45
C ASP A 185 8.82 -18.91 16.32
N PHE A 186 8.38 -18.25 15.24
CA PHE A 186 7.76 -18.88 14.07
C PHE A 186 8.42 -18.40 12.78
N TRP A 187 8.55 -19.28 11.82
CA TRP A 187 8.61 -18.85 10.45
C TRP A 187 7.18 -18.48 10.00
N SER A 188 7.00 -17.31 9.43
CA SER A 188 5.66 -16.81 9.10
C SER A 188 5.57 -16.30 7.67
N ASN A 189 4.42 -16.51 7.05
CA ASN A 189 4.09 -15.96 5.75
C ASN A 189 2.66 -15.42 5.77
N ASN A 190 2.48 -14.16 5.37
CA ASN A 190 1.15 -13.58 5.23
C ASN A 190 0.51 -14.06 3.93
N ILE A 191 -0.78 -14.33 4.00
CA ILE A 191 -1.61 -14.72 2.84
C ILE A 191 -2.38 -13.49 2.41
N ASP A 192 -2.18 -13.07 1.17
CA ASP A 192 -2.82 -11.88 0.62
C ASP A 192 -4.34 -12.02 0.59
N ILE A 193 -5.01 -10.97 1.04
CA ILE A 193 -6.46 -10.83 0.99
C ILE A 193 -6.76 -9.78 -0.08
N THR A 194 -7.20 -10.24 -1.23
CA THR A 194 -7.47 -9.37 -2.39
C THR A 194 -8.70 -8.48 -2.21
N SER A 195 -9.65 -8.89 -1.37
CA SER A 195 -10.87 -8.12 -1.09
C SER A 195 -11.43 -8.44 0.30
N LEU A 196 -11.98 -7.41 0.96
CA LEU A 196 -12.68 -7.56 2.23
C LEU A 196 -14.15 -7.92 1.96
N ASN A 197 -14.46 -9.20 1.98
CA ASN A 197 -15.82 -9.69 1.77
C ASN A 197 -16.54 -9.85 3.12
N VAL A 198 -17.69 -9.21 3.26
CA VAL A 198 -18.57 -9.38 4.42
C VAL A 198 -19.25 -10.73 4.31
N GLN A 199 -19.15 -11.54 5.37
CA GLN A 199 -19.76 -12.85 5.48
C GLN A 199 -20.65 -12.91 6.71
N ASN A 200 -21.73 -13.71 6.65
CA ASN A 200 -22.56 -14.00 7.81
C ASN A 200 -21.94 -15.15 8.61
N GLY A 201 -22.01 -15.05 9.94
CA GLY A 201 -21.49 -16.05 10.85
C GLY A 201 -22.07 -15.91 12.24
N THR A 202 -21.53 -16.68 13.19
CA THR A 202 -21.94 -16.63 14.58
C THR A 202 -20.73 -16.32 15.47
N TYR A 203 -20.95 -15.51 16.50
CA TYR A 203 -19.97 -15.28 17.55
C TYR A 203 -20.64 -15.55 18.90
N LYS A 204 -20.12 -16.52 19.68
CA LYS A 204 -20.68 -16.99 20.94
C LYS A 204 -22.17 -17.40 20.86
N GLY A 205 -22.58 -17.94 19.71
CA GLY A 205 -23.94 -18.39 19.47
C GLY A 205 -24.91 -17.34 18.92
N GLU A 206 -24.51 -16.08 18.88
CA GLU A 206 -25.30 -14.98 18.33
C GLU A 206 -24.93 -14.70 16.86
N PRO A 207 -25.88 -14.24 16.03
CA PRO A 207 -25.63 -13.92 14.63
C PRO A 207 -24.83 -12.63 14.48
N TYR A 208 -23.75 -12.70 13.72
CA TYR A 208 -22.89 -11.58 13.37
C TYR A 208 -22.54 -11.60 11.89
N ARG A 209 -22.15 -10.43 11.37
CA ARG A 209 -21.38 -10.35 10.11
C ARG A 209 -19.91 -10.28 10.46
N TYR A 210 -19.05 -10.86 9.63
CA TYR A 210 -17.61 -10.71 9.84
C TYR A 210 -16.86 -10.46 8.54
N VAL A 211 -15.70 -9.86 8.67
CA VAL A 211 -14.70 -9.74 7.62
C VAL A 211 -13.40 -10.37 8.09
N VAL A 212 -12.68 -10.99 7.15
CA VAL A 212 -11.33 -11.49 7.41
C VAL A 212 -10.35 -10.38 7.10
N LEU A 213 -9.60 -9.94 8.11
CA LEU A 213 -8.66 -8.81 7.99
C LEU A 213 -7.23 -9.26 7.70
N ARG A 214 -6.85 -10.44 8.26
CA ARG A 214 -5.48 -10.98 8.08
C ARG A 214 -5.53 -12.50 8.14
N LYS A 215 -4.72 -13.14 7.31
CA LYS A 215 -4.41 -14.57 7.38
C LYS A 215 -2.90 -14.75 7.36
N THR A 216 -2.37 -15.53 8.28
CA THR A 216 -0.92 -15.80 8.34
C THR A 216 -0.71 -17.29 8.54
N LEU A 217 0.17 -17.87 7.75
CA LEU A 217 0.67 -19.24 7.92
C LEU A 217 1.90 -19.17 8.81
N LEU A 218 1.96 -20.05 9.80
CA LEU A 218 3.01 -20.11 10.82
C LEU A 218 3.58 -21.51 10.90
N TYR A 219 4.92 -21.62 11.02
CA TYR A 219 5.63 -22.85 11.32
C TYR A 219 6.45 -22.63 12.60
N PRO A 220 6.10 -23.26 13.74
CA PRO A 220 6.82 -23.09 14.99
C PRO A 220 8.25 -23.62 14.89
N GLN A 221 9.23 -22.81 15.33
CA GLN A 221 10.65 -23.13 15.28
C GLN A 221 11.21 -23.63 16.62
N LYS A 222 10.37 -23.62 17.68
CA LYS A 222 10.73 -24.10 19.04
C LYS A 222 9.58 -24.90 19.60
N THR A 223 9.91 -25.82 20.50
CA THR A 223 8.94 -26.61 21.27
C THR A 223 8.51 -25.90 22.55
N GLY A 224 7.36 -26.31 23.10
CA GLY A 224 6.82 -25.76 24.33
C GLY A 224 5.77 -24.70 24.11
N LYS A 225 5.57 -23.84 25.10
CA LYS A 225 4.53 -22.80 25.06
C LYS A 225 5.02 -21.58 24.31
N LEU A 226 4.51 -21.34 23.11
CA LEU A 226 4.80 -20.18 22.30
C LEU A 226 3.62 -19.21 22.33
N LYS A 227 3.92 -17.91 22.32
CA LYS A 227 2.92 -16.85 22.37
C LYS A 227 2.81 -16.17 21.01
N ILE A 228 1.56 -16.04 20.51
CA ILE A 228 1.21 -15.14 19.42
C ILE A 228 0.76 -13.82 20.03
N GLU A 229 1.41 -12.73 19.65
CA GLU A 229 1.03 -11.39 20.10
C GLU A 229 -0.31 -10.97 19.48
N PRO A 230 -1.05 -10.04 20.14
CA PRO A 230 -2.37 -9.65 19.69
C PRO A 230 -2.32 -8.79 18.43
N LEU A 231 -3.32 -8.94 17.56
CA LEU A 231 -3.74 -7.89 16.65
C LEU A 231 -4.67 -6.94 17.41
N THR A 232 -4.41 -5.65 17.35
CA THR A 232 -5.27 -4.64 17.98
C THR A 232 -5.59 -3.55 16.97
N LEU A 233 -6.86 -3.19 16.90
CA LEU A 233 -7.40 -2.20 15.97
C LEU A 233 -8.08 -1.06 16.73
N ASP A 234 -8.02 0.12 16.16
CA ASP A 234 -8.92 1.24 16.46
C ASP A 234 -9.98 1.26 15.37
N VAL A 235 -11.24 1.07 15.74
CA VAL A 235 -12.36 0.94 14.80
C VAL A 235 -13.37 2.04 15.05
N SER A 236 -13.67 2.83 14.03
CA SER A 236 -14.75 3.81 14.06
C SER A 236 -16.06 3.13 13.68
N VAL A 237 -17.03 3.16 14.57
CA VAL A 237 -18.28 2.43 14.41
C VAL A 237 -19.49 3.34 14.58
N GLN A 238 -20.53 3.03 13.82
CA GLN A 238 -21.84 3.62 13.97
C GLN A 238 -22.74 2.63 14.71
N VAL A 239 -23.15 3.01 15.91
CA VAL A 239 -24.09 2.25 16.73
C VAL A 239 -25.43 2.95 16.81
N PRO A 240 -26.55 2.21 16.97
CA PRO A 240 -27.85 2.81 17.19
C PRO A 240 -27.83 3.75 18.40
N SER A 241 -28.51 4.90 18.30
CA SER A 241 -28.70 5.77 19.45
C SER A 241 -30.21 5.98 19.69
N ASN A 242 -30.59 6.32 20.92
CA ASN A 242 -31.98 6.65 21.26
C ASN A 242 -32.38 8.05 20.78
N ARG A 243 -31.52 8.76 20.06
CA ARG A 243 -31.78 10.09 19.50
C ARG A 243 -32.51 9.96 18.17
N ARG A 244 -33.50 10.79 17.97
CA ARG A 244 -34.27 10.86 16.73
C ARG A 244 -34.00 12.19 16.04
N ASP A 245 -34.02 12.17 14.70
CA ASP A 245 -34.00 13.38 13.87
C ASP A 245 -35.37 14.08 13.88
N PHE A 246 -35.47 15.20 13.20
CA PHE A 246 -36.71 15.96 13.08
C PHE A 246 -37.86 15.13 12.43
N PHE A 247 -37.53 14.11 11.64
CA PHE A 247 -38.50 13.24 10.95
C PHE A 247 -38.81 11.95 11.75
N GLY A 248 -38.25 11.81 12.95
CA GLY A 248 -38.49 10.66 13.81
C GLY A 248 -37.59 9.43 13.55
N ASN A 249 -36.62 9.52 12.61
CA ASN A 249 -35.66 8.45 12.34
C ASN A 249 -34.62 8.36 13.44
N LEU A 250 -34.17 7.15 13.77
CA LEU A 250 -33.07 6.95 14.71
C LEU A 250 -31.76 7.46 14.12
N ILE A 251 -31.06 8.27 14.88
CA ILE A 251 -29.73 8.80 14.51
C ILE A 251 -28.69 7.84 15.07
N SER A 252 -27.74 7.39 14.22
CA SER A 252 -26.58 6.63 14.68
C SER A 252 -25.55 7.54 15.35
N SER A 253 -24.88 7.01 16.38
CA SER A 253 -23.76 7.66 17.04
C SER A 253 -22.45 7.03 16.56
N SER A 254 -21.50 7.87 16.13
CA SER A 254 -20.15 7.41 15.77
C SER A 254 -19.27 7.36 17.03
N VAL A 255 -18.61 6.21 17.23
CA VAL A 255 -17.74 5.95 18.39
C VAL A 255 -16.45 5.31 17.88
N SER A 256 -15.29 5.77 18.38
CA SER A 256 -14.02 5.07 18.17
C SER A 256 -13.80 4.04 19.25
N LYS A 257 -13.56 2.78 18.84
CA LYS A 257 -13.39 1.66 19.76
C LYS A 257 -12.11 0.89 19.48
N THR A 258 -11.27 0.73 20.51
CA THR A 258 -10.13 -0.17 20.44
C THR A 258 -10.57 -1.61 20.69
N VAL A 259 -10.36 -2.50 19.73
CA VAL A 259 -10.63 -3.93 19.83
C VAL A 259 -9.33 -4.73 19.68
N SER A 260 -9.18 -5.80 20.44
CA SER A 260 -8.01 -6.66 20.42
C SER A 260 -8.40 -8.12 20.34
N ALA A 261 -7.72 -8.89 19.49
CA ALA A 261 -7.89 -10.33 19.40
C ALA A 261 -7.32 -11.08 20.62
N GLY A 262 -6.63 -10.34 21.50
CA GLY A 262 -5.90 -10.95 22.61
C GLY A 262 -4.65 -11.71 22.18
N SER A 263 -3.84 -12.12 23.13
CA SER A 263 -2.70 -13.02 22.86
C SER A 263 -3.15 -14.48 22.91
N SER A 264 -2.65 -15.29 21.98
CA SER A 264 -2.92 -16.73 21.95
C SER A 264 -1.69 -17.52 22.36
N LEU A 265 -1.88 -18.60 23.14
CA LEU A 265 -0.82 -19.54 23.48
C LEU A 265 -1.00 -20.80 22.65
N ILE A 266 0.12 -21.28 22.10
CA ILE A 266 0.24 -22.53 21.37
C ILE A 266 1.18 -23.43 22.13
N ASN A 267 0.83 -24.70 22.28
CA ASN A 267 1.68 -25.71 22.92
C ASN A 267 2.30 -26.59 21.84
N VAL A 268 3.52 -26.28 21.44
CA VAL A 268 4.24 -27.00 20.37
C VAL A 268 4.86 -28.30 20.92
N ARG A 269 4.43 -29.40 20.34
CA ARG A 269 4.93 -30.75 20.68
C ARG A 269 6.27 -31.01 20.00
N PRO A 270 7.23 -31.65 20.68
CA PRO A 270 8.41 -32.15 20.00
C PRO A 270 8.04 -33.26 19.00
N LEU A 271 8.88 -33.44 17.98
CA LEU A 271 8.77 -34.60 17.11
C LEU A 271 9.10 -35.86 17.89
N PRO A 272 8.40 -37.01 17.71
CA PRO A 272 8.69 -38.24 18.37
C PRO A 272 10.15 -38.69 18.16
N ILE A 273 10.77 -39.28 19.18
CA ILE A 273 12.11 -39.85 19.05
C ILE A 273 12.02 -41.24 18.41
N ASP A 274 10.97 -41.96 18.76
CA ASP A 274 10.73 -43.32 18.27
C ASP A 274 10.42 -43.29 16.77
N GLY A 275 11.08 -44.16 16.02
CA GLY A 275 10.93 -44.22 14.56
C GLY A 275 11.61 -43.10 13.75
N LYS A 276 12.33 -42.19 14.43
CA LYS A 276 13.01 -41.08 13.73
C LYS A 276 14.22 -41.62 12.92
N PRO A 277 14.23 -41.44 11.59
CA PRO A 277 15.35 -41.83 10.75
C PRO A 277 16.62 -41.04 11.09
N LYS A 278 17.79 -41.67 10.98
CA LYS A 278 19.09 -41.03 11.29
C LYS A 278 19.40 -39.85 10.35
N ASP A 279 18.89 -39.90 9.15
CA ASP A 279 19.06 -38.92 8.06
C ASP A 279 17.86 -37.98 7.91
N PHE A 280 17.02 -37.88 8.94
CA PHE A 280 15.89 -36.98 8.93
C PHE A 280 16.33 -35.52 8.82
N SER A 281 15.94 -34.86 7.70
CA SER A 281 16.34 -33.48 7.34
C SER A 281 15.46 -32.38 7.96
N GLY A 282 14.42 -32.74 8.73
CA GLY A 282 13.48 -31.74 9.30
C GLY A 282 12.22 -31.52 8.49
N ALA A 283 11.96 -32.30 7.44
CA ALA A 283 10.76 -32.20 6.65
C ALA A 283 9.52 -32.64 7.43
N VAL A 284 8.53 -31.75 7.57
CA VAL A 284 7.26 -32.01 8.26
C VAL A 284 6.09 -31.68 7.34
N GLY A 285 5.26 -32.67 7.09
CA GLY A 285 4.16 -32.55 6.13
C GLY A 285 3.77 -33.88 5.50
N ASP A 286 3.21 -33.81 4.31
CA ASP A 286 2.88 -34.95 3.47
C ASP A 286 3.52 -34.72 2.10
N PHE A 287 4.51 -35.56 1.75
CA PHE A 287 5.36 -35.35 0.59
C PHE A 287 5.44 -36.57 -0.31
N ASN A 288 5.70 -36.31 -1.58
CA ASN A 288 6.18 -37.25 -2.57
C ASN A 288 7.61 -36.88 -2.98
N PHE A 289 8.41 -37.88 -3.31
CA PHE A 289 9.80 -37.76 -3.71
C PHE A 289 10.08 -38.60 -4.94
N GLU A 290 10.73 -38.02 -5.94
CA GLU A 290 11.16 -38.73 -7.15
C GLU A 290 12.43 -38.10 -7.73
N ILE A 291 13.23 -38.93 -8.42
CA ILE A 291 14.38 -38.49 -9.19
C ILE A 291 14.14 -38.86 -10.64
N LYS A 292 14.39 -37.94 -11.59
CA LYS A 292 14.22 -38.15 -13.01
C LYS A 292 15.43 -37.68 -13.78
N SER A 293 15.85 -38.46 -14.77
CA SER A 293 16.83 -38.06 -15.77
C SER A 293 16.11 -37.63 -17.06
N ASN A 294 16.63 -36.61 -17.72
CA ASN A 294 16.13 -36.20 -19.03
C ASN A 294 16.68 -37.10 -20.16
N LYS A 295 17.80 -37.82 -19.91
CA LYS A 295 18.43 -38.75 -20.85
C LYS A 295 19.02 -39.95 -20.12
N ASN A 296 18.92 -41.14 -20.70
CA ASN A 296 19.49 -42.37 -20.15
C ASN A 296 20.58 -42.96 -21.04
N LYS A 297 20.74 -42.49 -22.29
CA LYS A 297 21.80 -42.85 -23.23
C LYS A 297 22.50 -41.61 -23.70
N LEU A 298 23.80 -41.58 -23.59
CA LEU A 298 24.64 -40.40 -23.78
C LEU A 298 25.94 -40.79 -24.48
N ILE A 299 26.61 -39.84 -25.07
CA ILE A 299 28.01 -39.93 -25.42
C ILE A 299 28.89 -39.28 -24.36
N ILE A 300 30.17 -39.65 -24.31
CA ILE A 300 31.14 -39.02 -23.41
C ILE A 300 31.11 -37.49 -23.59
N ASP A 301 31.26 -36.72 -22.47
CA ASP A 301 31.19 -35.26 -22.39
C ASP A 301 29.82 -34.65 -22.75
N GLU A 302 28.79 -35.45 -22.99
CA GLU A 302 27.43 -34.94 -23.19
C GLU A 302 26.76 -34.70 -21.84
N ALA A 303 26.37 -33.43 -21.58
CA ALA A 303 25.65 -33.07 -20.38
C ALA A 303 24.21 -33.61 -20.34
N PHE A 304 23.77 -34.05 -19.19
CA PHE A 304 22.36 -34.42 -18.94
C PHE A 304 21.87 -33.81 -17.62
N GLN A 305 20.57 -33.79 -17.38
CA GLN A 305 19.95 -33.22 -16.21
C GLN A 305 19.35 -34.32 -15.34
N LEU A 306 19.67 -34.27 -14.04
CA LEU A 306 18.98 -35.00 -12.98
C LEU A 306 18.10 -34.07 -12.19
N ASN A 307 16.81 -34.34 -12.19
CA ASN A 307 15.80 -33.58 -11.48
C ASN A 307 15.45 -34.30 -10.18
N VAL A 308 15.81 -33.70 -9.05
CA VAL A 308 15.46 -34.18 -7.71
C VAL A 308 14.23 -33.41 -7.23
N ILE A 309 13.10 -34.09 -7.23
CA ILE A 309 11.79 -33.48 -7.10
C ILE A 309 11.17 -33.88 -5.76
N VAL A 310 10.85 -32.88 -4.94
CA VAL A 310 9.98 -33.02 -3.77
C VAL A 310 8.70 -32.26 -4.02
N SER A 311 7.56 -32.92 -3.91
CA SER A 311 6.24 -32.31 -4.09
C SER A 311 5.31 -32.69 -2.94
N GLY A 312 4.26 -31.88 -2.69
CA GLY A 312 3.32 -32.17 -1.63
C GLY A 312 2.88 -30.96 -0.82
N ARG A 313 2.67 -31.15 0.47
CA ARG A 313 2.26 -30.11 1.42
C ARG A 313 3.09 -30.20 2.70
N GLY A 314 3.78 -29.10 3.07
CA GLY A 314 4.59 -29.08 4.29
C GLY A 314 5.48 -27.85 4.39
N ASN A 315 6.56 -28.00 5.13
CA ASN A 315 7.50 -26.94 5.48
C ASN A 315 8.65 -26.77 4.47
N PHE A 316 8.35 -26.66 3.18
CA PHE A 316 9.31 -26.63 2.05
C PHE A 316 10.54 -25.72 2.25
N ASN A 317 10.43 -24.66 3.04
CA ASN A 317 11.52 -23.70 3.27
C ASN A 317 12.31 -23.96 4.57
N LEU A 318 12.07 -25.09 5.26
CA LEU A 318 12.54 -25.31 6.61
C LEU A 318 13.20 -26.68 6.82
N TYR A 319 13.57 -27.38 5.75
CA TYR A 319 14.33 -28.63 5.79
C TYR A 319 15.45 -28.59 4.75
N ASP A 320 16.46 -29.44 4.95
CA ASP A 320 17.55 -29.60 4.00
C ASP A 320 17.12 -30.48 2.83
N ASP A 321 17.39 -30.02 1.60
CA ASP A 321 17.07 -30.75 0.39
C ASP A 321 17.78 -32.13 0.35
N PRO A 322 17.13 -33.18 -0.22
CA PRO A 322 17.76 -34.50 -0.36
C PRO A 322 19.02 -34.42 -1.21
N LYS A 323 20.10 -35.01 -0.74
CA LYS A 323 21.38 -35.08 -1.47
C LYS A 323 21.48 -36.38 -2.22
N ILE A 324 21.87 -36.28 -3.50
CA ILE A 324 22.17 -37.46 -4.32
C ILE A 324 23.64 -37.84 -4.22
N ALA A 325 23.93 -39.14 -4.15
CA ALA A 325 25.29 -39.64 -4.20
C ALA A 325 25.56 -40.14 -5.63
N LEU A 326 26.47 -39.47 -6.35
CA LEU A 326 26.83 -39.84 -7.71
C LEU A 326 28.26 -40.40 -7.75
N PRO A 327 28.56 -41.32 -8.69
CA PRO A 327 29.93 -41.81 -8.90
C PRO A 327 30.89 -40.67 -9.27
N ASN A 328 32.17 -40.76 -8.81
CA ASN A 328 33.21 -39.78 -9.05
C ASN A 328 33.57 -39.55 -10.53
N SER A 329 33.18 -40.47 -11.42
CA SER A 329 33.34 -40.37 -12.86
C SER A 329 32.27 -39.54 -13.55
N LEU A 330 31.32 -39.03 -12.81
CA LEU A 330 30.35 -38.07 -13.23
C LEU A 330 30.70 -36.73 -12.61
N GLU A 331 30.98 -35.73 -13.43
CA GLU A 331 31.15 -34.35 -12.98
C GLU A 331 29.78 -33.74 -12.70
N VAL A 332 29.59 -33.21 -11.49
CA VAL A 332 28.30 -32.74 -11.02
C VAL A 332 28.42 -31.25 -10.68
N TYR A 333 27.61 -30.43 -11.34
CA TYR A 333 27.53 -29.00 -11.06
C TYR A 333 26.49 -28.71 -9.98
N GLU A 334 26.64 -27.57 -9.30
CA GLU A 334 25.67 -27.13 -8.31
C GLU A 334 24.26 -27.07 -8.91
N PRO A 335 23.24 -27.56 -8.18
CA PRO A 335 21.90 -27.63 -8.73
C PRO A 335 21.21 -26.26 -8.80
N GLU A 336 20.43 -26.05 -9.84
CA GLU A 336 19.48 -24.96 -9.90
C GLU A 336 18.20 -25.34 -9.14
N LYS A 337 17.81 -24.51 -8.15
CA LYS A 337 16.60 -24.75 -7.36
C LYS A 337 15.40 -24.04 -7.96
N ILE A 338 14.48 -24.80 -8.51
CA ILE A 338 13.23 -24.32 -9.12
C ILE A 338 12.09 -24.60 -8.14
N SER A 339 11.43 -23.54 -7.64
CA SER A 339 10.34 -23.68 -6.66
C SER A 339 9.03 -23.19 -7.26
N ASP A 340 8.06 -24.10 -7.35
CA ASP A 340 6.66 -23.80 -7.70
C ASP A 340 5.79 -24.14 -6.48
N ILE A 341 5.72 -23.19 -5.54
CA ILE A 341 5.02 -23.36 -4.27
C ILE A 341 3.97 -22.27 -4.08
N SER A 342 2.85 -22.64 -3.49
CA SER A 342 1.77 -21.72 -3.12
C SER A 342 1.52 -21.76 -1.60
N VAL A 343 1.38 -20.57 -0.99
CA VAL A 343 1.07 -20.42 0.43
C VAL A 343 -0.44 -20.34 0.60
N ARG A 344 -1.01 -21.22 1.41
CA ARG A 344 -2.44 -21.28 1.71
C ARG A 344 -2.68 -21.43 3.21
N VAL A 345 -3.89 -21.20 3.67
CA VAL A 345 -4.28 -21.43 5.08
C VAL A 345 -4.07 -22.86 5.54
N THR A 346 -4.06 -23.81 4.63
CA THR A 346 -3.81 -25.24 4.88
C THR A 346 -2.33 -25.63 4.87
N GLY A 347 -1.41 -24.69 4.66
CA GLY A 347 0.03 -24.94 4.55
C GLY A 347 0.62 -24.54 3.20
N ILE A 348 1.93 -24.65 3.06
CA ILE A 348 2.62 -24.51 1.77
C ILE A 348 2.39 -25.78 0.96
N ARG A 349 1.97 -25.62 -0.27
CA ARG A 349 1.79 -26.74 -1.21
C ARG A 349 2.48 -26.43 -2.52
N GLY A 350 3.11 -27.43 -3.11
CA GLY A 350 3.72 -27.30 -4.42
C GLY A 350 4.79 -28.30 -4.69
N LYS A 351 5.78 -27.90 -5.48
CA LYS A 351 6.88 -28.71 -5.96
C LYS A 351 8.16 -27.89 -5.91
N VAL A 352 9.22 -28.51 -5.39
CA VAL A 352 10.60 -28.01 -5.47
C VAL A 352 11.39 -29.00 -6.29
N ASN A 353 12.09 -28.52 -7.31
CA ASN A 353 12.97 -29.29 -8.18
C ASN A 353 14.39 -28.75 -8.05
N ASN A 354 15.33 -29.59 -7.61
CA ASN A 354 16.75 -29.31 -7.67
C ASN A 354 17.31 -29.96 -8.94
N GLU A 355 17.61 -29.15 -9.94
CA GLU A 355 18.08 -29.58 -11.25
C GLU A 355 19.60 -29.62 -11.27
N TYR A 356 20.18 -30.82 -11.26
CA TYR A 356 21.63 -31.04 -11.36
C TYR A 356 22.03 -31.22 -12.81
N THR A 357 23.02 -30.46 -13.28
CA THR A 357 23.70 -30.72 -14.54
C THR A 357 24.85 -31.68 -14.27
N VAL A 358 24.87 -32.80 -14.99
CA VAL A 358 25.85 -33.88 -14.82
C VAL A 358 26.53 -34.18 -16.16
N VAL A 359 27.87 -34.32 -16.15
CA VAL A 359 28.68 -34.61 -17.33
C VAL A 359 29.49 -35.87 -17.08
N PRO A 360 29.32 -36.93 -17.88
CA PRO A 360 30.12 -38.15 -17.77
C PRO A 360 31.51 -37.97 -18.39
N ASN A 361 32.58 -38.22 -17.63
CA ASN A 361 33.98 -38.05 -18.08
C ASN A 361 34.56 -39.32 -18.68
N ARG A 362 33.86 -40.47 -18.59
CA ARG A 362 34.31 -41.76 -19.09
C ARG A 362 33.11 -42.54 -19.65
N PRO A 363 33.34 -43.38 -20.67
CA PRO A 363 32.30 -44.30 -21.15
C PRO A 363 32.03 -45.40 -20.13
N GLY A 364 30.81 -45.89 -20.09
CA GLY A 364 30.41 -46.96 -19.20
C GLY A 364 28.95 -46.92 -18.78
N LYS A 365 28.55 -47.87 -17.97
CA LYS A 365 27.22 -47.92 -17.37
C LYS A 365 27.25 -47.39 -15.95
N TYR A 366 26.54 -46.30 -15.73
CA TYR A 366 26.46 -45.66 -14.42
C TYR A 366 25.10 -45.89 -13.79
N ILE A 367 25.07 -45.97 -12.49
CA ILE A 367 23.85 -46.12 -11.71
C ILE A 367 23.75 -44.90 -10.78
N VAL A 368 22.68 -44.11 -10.94
CA VAL A 368 22.23 -43.20 -9.89
C VAL A 368 21.51 -44.07 -8.85
N PRO A 369 22.07 -44.26 -7.66
CA PRO A 369 21.48 -45.18 -6.71
C PRO A 369 20.13 -44.65 -6.20
N GLU A 370 19.33 -45.57 -5.66
CA GLU A 370 18.15 -45.17 -4.93
C GLU A 370 18.53 -44.16 -3.85
N THR A 371 17.78 -43.08 -3.78
CA THR A 371 17.95 -42.03 -2.78
C THR A 371 16.71 -42.00 -1.90
N LYS A 372 16.89 -41.84 -0.62
CA LYS A 372 15.78 -41.77 0.31
C LYS A 372 15.50 -40.36 0.77
N PHE A 373 14.22 -40.07 0.98
CA PHE A 373 13.71 -38.84 1.57
C PHE A 373 12.80 -39.21 2.74
N SER A 374 13.16 -38.74 3.93
CA SER A 374 12.40 -39.02 5.15
C SER A 374 11.73 -37.77 5.68
N PHE A 375 10.45 -37.86 6.01
CA PHE A 375 9.65 -36.77 6.54
C PHE A 375 8.76 -37.26 7.70
N PHE A 376 8.35 -36.34 8.56
CA PHE A 376 7.35 -36.60 9.59
C PHE A 376 5.95 -36.18 9.09
N ASN A 377 5.00 -37.10 9.11
CA ASN A 377 3.61 -36.81 8.78
C ASN A 377 2.85 -36.44 10.07
N PRO A 378 2.45 -35.14 10.26
CA PRO A 378 1.82 -34.71 11.50
C PRO A 378 0.38 -35.23 11.68
N GLU A 379 -0.32 -35.60 10.59
CA GLU A 379 -1.68 -36.14 10.64
C GLU A 379 -1.67 -37.59 11.17
N LEU A 380 -0.65 -38.39 10.79
CA LEU A 380 -0.48 -39.75 11.23
C LEU A 380 0.40 -39.88 12.47
N ALA A 381 1.10 -38.78 12.82
CA ALA A 381 2.11 -38.74 13.90
C ALA A 381 3.22 -39.77 13.72
N GLU A 382 3.65 -40.06 12.48
CA GLU A 382 4.69 -41.06 12.16
C GLU A 382 5.70 -40.52 11.14
N TYR A 383 6.88 -41.12 11.12
CA TYR A 383 7.89 -40.88 10.09
C TYR A 383 7.63 -41.78 8.90
N LYS A 384 7.74 -41.18 7.69
CA LYS A 384 7.71 -41.91 6.42
C LYS A 384 9.00 -41.69 5.66
N THR A 385 9.46 -42.74 5.00
CA THR A 385 10.62 -42.70 4.12
C THR A 385 10.18 -43.16 2.72
N ILE A 386 10.43 -42.32 1.73
CA ILE A 386 10.20 -42.61 0.32
C ILE A 386 11.57 -42.84 -0.34
N TYR A 387 11.65 -43.83 -1.19
CA TYR A 387 12.82 -44.12 -1.99
C TYR A 387 12.55 -43.77 -3.45
N SER A 388 13.55 -43.18 -4.11
CA SER A 388 13.50 -43.01 -5.57
C SER A 388 13.86 -44.32 -6.26
N ASP A 389 13.39 -44.49 -7.49
CA ASP A 389 13.88 -45.57 -8.32
C ASP A 389 15.36 -45.35 -8.71
N PRO A 390 16.19 -46.39 -8.84
CA PRO A 390 17.54 -46.26 -9.38
C PRO A 390 17.47 -45.92 -10.88
N ILE A 391 18.36 -45.02 -11.33
CA ILE A 391 18.42 -44.62 -12.75
C ILE A 391 19.69 -45.18 -13.38
N TYR A 392 19.55 -45.86 -14.48
CA TYR A 392 20.64 -46.44 -15.27
C TYR A 392 20.98 -45.49 -16.43
N ILE A 393 22.26 -45.06 -16.49
CA ILE A 393 22.78 -44.18 -17.54
C ILE A 393 23.84 -44.96 -18.33
N ASP A 394 23.64 -45.06 -19.63
CA ASP A 394 24.57 -45.73 -20.56
C ASP A 394 25.33 -44.67 -21.37
N VAL A 395 26.65 -44.61 -21.18
CA VAL A 395 27.53 -43.63 -21.82
C VAL A 395 28.40 -44.36 -22.83
N GLU A 396 28.19 -44.06 -24.10
CA GLU A 396 28.95 -44.57 -25.22
C GLU A 396 30.11 -43.60 -25.58
N GLY A 397 31.20 -44.15 -26.09
CA GLY A 397 32.33 -43.39 -26.61
C GLY A 397 33.66 -44.07 -26.43
N ASN A 398 34.69 -43.61 -27.12
CA ASN A 398 36.04 -44.09 -26.95
C ASN A 398 36.77 -43.16 -25.97
N PHE A 399 37.25 -43.73 -24.85
CA PHE A 399 38.09 -43.02 -23.91
C PHE A 399 39.51 -43.00 -24.46
N ASN A 400 39.98 -41.88 -24.98
CA ASN A 400 41.38 -41.67 -25.27
C ASN A 400 42.06 -41.28 -23.97
N GLU A 401 42.75 -42.21 -23.28
CA GLU A 401 43.71 -41.88 -22.25
C GLU A 401 44.74 -40.91 -22.84
N ARG A 402 44.70 -39.65 -22.42
CA ARG A 402 45.83 -38.73 -22.65
C ARG A 402 46.90 -39.23 -21.70
N ASP A 403 47.89 -39.98 -22.28
CA ASP A 403 49.09 -40.43 -21.60
C ASP A 403 49.72 -39.30 -20.80
N ASN A 404 49.74 -39.44 -19.49
CA ASN A 404 50.63 -38.73 -18.60
C ASN A 404 51.97 -39.40 -18.61
N ASP A 405 52.62 -39.54 -19.79
CA ASP A 405 54.02 -39.82 -19.85
C ASP A 405 54.82 -38.52 -19.76
N GLN A 406 55.26 -38.21 -18.55
CA GLN A 406 56.44 -37.39 -18.32
C GLN A 406 57.64 -38.14 -18.85
N SER A 407 58.06 -37.92 -20.10
CA SER A 407 59.44 -38.16 -20.49
C SER A 407 59.99 -36.87 -21.13
N ASN A 408 60.98 -36.33 -20.44
CA ASN A 408 61.89 -35.32 -20.93
C ASN A 408 62.33 -35.61 -22.37
N ASN A 409 62.06 -34.69 -23.28
CA ASN A 409 63.03 -34.39 -24.36
C ASN A 409 62.78 -32.98 -24.89
N GLU A 410 63.84 -32.22 -24.86
CA GLU A 410 64.02 -30.90 -25.46
C GLU A 410 63.83 -30.95 -26.98
N ASN A 411 63.34 -29.81 -27.52
CA ASN A 411 63.42 -29.37 -28.89
C ASN A 411 62.54 -30.10 -29.93
N ASN A 412 61.41 -29.52 -30.27
CA ASN A 412 61.19 -29.09 -31.65
C ASN A 412 59.87 -28.27 -31.79
N ASN A 413 60.04 -27.07 -32.33
CA ASN A 413 58.98 -26.21 -32.80
C ASN A 413 58.22 -26.88 -33.95
N ASN A 414 57.07 -27.49 -33.66
CA ASN A 414 56.05 -27.72 -34.69
C ASN A 414 54.69 -27.72 -34.02
N VAL A 415 54.04 -26.62 -34.14
CA VAL A 415 52.63 -26.46 -33.72
C VAL A 415 51.77 -27.23 -34.72
N ASN A 416 51.39 -28.46 -34.38
CA ASN A 416 50.34 -29.18 -35.13
C ASN A 416 49.01 -28.44 -35.03
N LYS A 417 48.58 -27.91 -36.17
CA LYS A 417 47.21 -27.40 -36.31
C LYS A 417 46.22 -28.54 -36.09
N ILE A 418 45.56 -28.55 -34.94
CA ILE A 418 44.43 -29.37 -34.68
C ILE A 418 43.30 -28.91 -35.58
N GLN A 419 42.86 -29.75 -36.52
CA GLN A 419 41.64 -29.53 -37.29
C GLN A 419 40.43 -29.66 -36.36
N LEU A 420 39.78 -28.54 -36.07
CA LEU A 420 38.56 -28.50 -35.30
C LEU A 420 37.41 -29.17 -36.09
N THR A 421 36.85 -30.22 -35.56
CA THR A 421 35.54 -30.71 -35.96
C THR A 421 34.45 -29.73 -35.49
N LYS A 422 33.36 -29.64 -36.25
CA LYS A 422 32.34 -28.56 -36.24
C LYS A 422 31.65 -28.25 -34.91
N ASN A 423 32.01 -28.93 -33.79
CA ASN A 423 31.32 -28.84 -32.48
C ASN A 423 32.28 -28.74 -31.28
N GLN A 424 33.55 -28.29 -31.46
CA GLN A 424 34.48 -28.11 -30.36
C GLN A 424 34.68 -26.61 -30.07
N PHE A 425 34.76 -26.28 -28.79
CA PHE A 425 35.13 -24.91 -28.35
C PHE A 425 36.50 -24.51 -28.90
N SER A 426 36.60 -23.29 -29.42
CA SER A 426 37.86 -22.71 -29.86
C SER A 426 38.89 -22.75 -28.73
N SER A 427 40.12 -23.27 -29.02
CA SER A 427 41.22 -23.30 -28.05
C SER A 427 41.51 -21.93 -27.47
N PHE A 428 41.71 -21.85 -26.14
CA PHE A 428 42.14 -20.60 -25.49
C PHE A 428 43.49 -20.14 -26.06
N LYS A 429 43.57 -18.86 -26.43
CA LYS A 429 44.85 -18.24 -26.79
C LYS A 429 45.75 -18.16 -25.56
N THR A 430 46.82 -18.93 -25.56
CA THR A 430 47.83 -18.93 -24.45
C THR A 430 48.81 -17.72 -24.50
N LYS A 431 48.76 -16.90 -25.54
CA LYS A 431 49.50 -15.64 -25.61
C LYS A 431 48.51 -14.54 -25.96
N THR A 432 48.24 -13.69 -24.99
CA THR A 432 47.46 -12.48 -25.18
C THR A 432 48.40 -11.35 -25.51
N VAL A 433 48.28 -10.78 -26.70
CA VAL A 433 48.89 -9.47 -26.98
C VAL A 433 47.89 -8.47 -26.44
N PHE A 434 48.27 -7.77 -25.37
CA PHE A 434 47.47 -6.66 -24.88
C PHE A 434 47.54 -5.55 -25.92
N SER A 435 46.45 -5.31 -26.64
CA SER A 435 46.28 -4.04 -27.34
C SER A 435 45.93 -3.01 -26.27
N GLU A 436 46.57 -1.85 -26.34
CA GLU A 436 46.14 -0.71 -25.53
C GLU A 436 44.63 -0.53 -25.78
N ILE A 437 43.85 -0.66 -24.70
CA ILE A 437 42.46 -0.25 -24.70
C ILE A 437 42.55 1.27 -24.88
N ASP A 438 42.09 1.78 -26.02
CA ASP A 438 41.77 3.18 -26.15
C ASP A 438 40.97 3.59 -24.91
N ASN A 439 41.63 4.31 -24.00
CA ASN A 439 41.01 4.85 -22.80
C ASN A 439 39.99 5.91 -23.22
N TYR A 440 38.89 5.48 -23.79
CA TYR A 440 37.72 6.33 -23.96
C TYR A 440 37.13 6.58 -22.59
N ILE A 441 37.76 7.50 -21.85
CA ILE A 441 37.25 7.92 -20.55
C ILE A 441 35.94 8.65 -20.83
N PHE A 442 34.83 7.93 -20.68
CA PHE A 442 33.50 8.50 -20.78
C PHE A 442 33.31 9.63 -19.76
N PHE A 443 33.83 9.43 -18.55
CA PHE A 443 33.84 10.43 -17.49
C PHE A 443 34.72 11.64 -17.91
N ASN A 444 34.17 12.84 -17.76
CA ASN A 444 34.80 14.11 -18.15
C ASN A 444 34.91 14.38 -19.66
N SER A 445 34.31 13.55 -20.52
CA SER A 445 34.20 13.81 -21.97
C SER A 445 33.14 14.88 -22.26
N LYS A 446 33.21 15.55 -23.40
CA LYS A 446 32.16 16.49 -23.85
C LYS A 446 30.78 15.81 -23.91
N LYS A 447 30.72 14.54 -24.28
CA LYS A 447 29.46 13.74 -24.29
C LYS A 447 28.91 13.49 -22.89
N TYR A 448 29.77 13.26 -21.89
CA TYR A 448 29.37 13.11 -20.50
C TYR A 448 28.68 14.38 -19.97
N TRP A 449 29.30 15.55 -20.20
CA TRP A 449 28.72 16.82 -19.74
C TRP A 449 27.43 17.17 -20.46
N VAL A 450 27.32 16.90 -21.77
CA VAL A 450 26.08 17.11 -22.52
C VAL A 450 24.95 16.19 -21.99
N LEU A 451 25.24 14.91 -21.77
CA LEU A 451 24.27 13.95 -21.23
C LEU A 451 23.80 14.31 -19.79
N LEU A 452 24.69 14.88 -19.00
CA LEU A 452 24.40 15.31 -17.64
C LEU A 452 23.53 16.58 -17.60
N ILE A 453 23.73 17.50 -18.56
CA ILE A 453 22.98 18.77 -18.64
C ILE A 453 21.58 18.57 -19.24
N ILE A 454 21.39 17.64 -20.18
CA ILE A 454 20.12 17.39 -20.87
C ILE A 454 18.93 17.22 -19.90
N PRO A 455 18.97 16.38 -18.85
CA PRO A 455 17.83 16.20 -17.94
C PRO A 455 17.47 17.48 -17.18
N PHE A 456 18.43 18.32 -16.84
CA PHE A 456 18.19 19.60 -16.18
C PHE A 456 17.51 20.61 -17.12
N VAL A 457 17.96 20.69 -18.37
CA VAL A 457 17.33 21.53 -19.39
C VAL A 457 15.89 21.06 -19.67
N LEU A 458 15.67 19.76 -19.76
CA LEU A 458 14.37 19.16 -19.98
C LEU A 458 13.42 19.44 -18.81
N CYS A 459 13.91 19.39 -17.59
CA CYS A 459 13.16 19.73 -16.38
C CYS A 459 12.74 21.21 -16.39
N ILE A 460 13.65 22.12 -16.76
CA ILE A 460 13.35 23.56 -16.89
C ILE A 460 12.27 23.81 -17.97
N ILE A 461 12.37 23.13 -19.11
CA ILE A 461 11.37 23.24 -20.18
C ILE A 461 9.99 22.76 -19.70
N ILE A 462 9.94 21.62 -18.99
CA ILE A 462 8.68 21.10 -18.42
C ILE A 462 8.08 22.09 -17.42
N LEU A 463 8.89 22.69 -16.56
CA LEU A 463 8.43 23.71 -15.60
C LEU A 463 7.90 24.98 -16.29
N LEU A 464 8.54 25.43 -17.36
CA LEU A 464 8.07 26.58 -18.15
C LEU A 464 6.75 26.28 -18.85
N ILE A 465 6.63 25.10 -19.47
CA ILE A 465 5.39 24.66 -20.12
C ILE A 465 4.26 24.52 -19.06
N SER A 466 4.54 23.91 -17.91
CA SER A 466 3.62 23.78 -16.79
C SER A 466 3.11 25.15 -16.31
N LYS A 467 3.99 26.13 -16.18
CA LYS A 467 3.65 27.50 -15.76
C LYS A 467 2.77 28.22 -16.80
N ILE A 468 3.03 28.01 -18.08
CA ILE A 468 2.23 28.56 -19.18
C ILE A 468 0.82 27.92 -19.17
N PHE A 469 0.74 26.58 -19.01
CA PHE A 469 -0.54 25.86 -18.94
C PHE A 469 -1.33 26.23 -17.69
N HIS A 470 -0.67 26.39 -16.54
CA HIS A 470 -1.33 26.80 -15.30
C HIS A 470 -1.93 28.22 -15.41
N ASN A 471 -1.20 29.16 -15.96
CA ASN A 471 -1.68 30.54 -16.18
C ASN A 471 -2.83 30.63 -17.19
N TYR A 472 -2.85 29.73 -18.19
CA TYR A 472 -3.94 29.67 -19.17
C TYR A 472 -5.22 29.10 -18.54
N LYS A 473 -5.10 28.09 -17.66
CA LYS A 473 -6.22 27.44 -16.98
C LYS A 473 -6.83 28.35 -15.89
N SER A 474 -6.01 29.08 -15.13
CA SER A 474 -6.50 30.01 -14.10
C SER A 474 -7.28 31.19 -14.70
N ARG A 475 -6.79 31.82 -15.77
CA ARG A 475 -7.50 32.91 -16.44
C ARG A 475 -8.89 32.52 -16.94
N LYS A 476 -9.09 31.27 -17.39
CA LYS A 476 -10.38 30.79 -17.90
C LYS A 476 -11.38 30.51 -16.75
N ILE A 477 -10.89 30.03 -15.59
CA ILE A 477 -11.72 29.82 -14.41
C ILE A 477 -12.18 31.14 -13.80
N ASP A 478 -11.29 32.13 -13.73
CA ASP A 478 -11.60 33.45 -13.18
C ASP A 478 -12.67 34.18 -14.00
N GLN A 479 -12.64 34.05 -15.33
CA GLN A 479 -13.66 34.66 -16.20
C GLN A 479 -15.05 34.05 -16.03
N ILE A 480 -15.13 32.73 -15.86
CA ILE A 480 -16.41 32.03 -15.63
C ILE A 480 -16.99 32.41 -14.27
N GLU A 481 -16.16 32.47 -13.23
CA GLU A 481 -16.61 32.86 -11.90
C GLU A 481 -17.03 34.34 -11.81
N LEU A 482 -16.34 35.23 -12.53
CA LEU A 482 -16.69 36.64 -12.63
C LEU A 482 -18.02 36.81 -13.33
N SER A 483 -18.25 36.12 -14.46
CA SER A 483 -19.52 36.17 -15.20
C SER A 483 -20.67 35.62 -14.37
N ARG A 484 -20.45 34.57 -13.58
CA ARG A 484 -21.46 34.03 -12.66
C ARG A 484 -21.86 35.06 -11.61
N LYS A 485 -20.89 35.69 -10.95
CA LYS A 485 -21.16 36.75 -9.96
C LYS A 485 -21.93 37.94 -10.59
N LEU A 486 -21.57 38.33 -11.82
CA LEU A 486 -22.24 39.36 -12.55
C LEU A 486 -23.70 39.00 -12.89
N THR A 487 -23.93 37.72 -13.27
CA THR A 487 -25.28 37.23 -13.59
C THR A 487 -26.20 37.28 -12.37
N TYR A 488 -25.74 36.79 -11.20
CA TYR A 488 -26.52 36.85 -9.98
C TYR A 488 -26.81 38.28 -9.54
N LYS A 489 -25.84 39.18 -9.71
CA LYS A 489 -26.05 40.61 -9.44
C LYS A 489 -27.11 41.21 -10.37
N LEU A 490 -27.02 40.96 -11.68
CA LEU A 490 -28.01 41.46 -12.66
C LEU A 490 -29.40 40.87 -12.42
N LEU A 491 -29.49 39.63 -11.98
CA LEU A 491 -30.75 38.98 -11.63
C LEU A 491 -31.36 39.61 -10.36
N ASP A 492 -30.54 39.91 -9.36
CA ASP A 492 -30.99 40.54 -8.12
C ASP A 492 -31.40 41.99 -8.35
N ASP A 493 -30.66 42.71 -9.21
CA ASP A 493 -31.03 44.06 -9.67
C ASP A 493 -32.39 44.08 -10.38
N SER A 494 -32.72 43.04 -11.18
CA SER A 494 -34.02 42.94 -11.87
C SER A 494 -35.20 42.82 -10.91
N ARG A 495 -35.01 42.28 -9.71
CA ARG A 495 -36.02 42.19 -8.66
C ARG A 495 -36.49 43.57 -8.20
N GLN A 496 -35.61 44.58 -8.21
CA GLN A 496 -35.94 45.95 -7.81
C GLN A 496 -36.86 46.66 -8.83
N PHE A 497 -36.93 46.15 -10.08
CA PHE A 497 -37.75 46.68 -11.13
C PHE A 497 -39.12 45.99 -11.27
N ILE A 498 -39.50 45.11 -10.34
CA ILE A 498 -40.84 44.51 -10.28
C ILE A 498 -41.86 45.65 -10.07
N GLY A 499 -42.73 45.89 -11.07
CA GLY A 499 -43.65 47.03 -11.13
C GLY A 499 -43.33 48.02 -12.26
N ASP A 500 -42.07 48.04 -12.74
CA ASP A 500 -41.67 48.77 -13.95
C ASP A 500 -41.38 47.74 -15.07
N LYS A 501 -42.38 47.50 -15.90
CA LYS A 501 -42.38 46.41 -16.88
C LYS A 501 -41.20 46.48 -17.84
N GLU A 502 -40.89 47.64 -18.36
CA GLU A 502 -39.86 47.79 -19.39
C GLU A 502 -38.47 47.52 -18.81
N LYS A 503 -38.13 48.11 -17.67
CA LYS A 503 -36.85 47.92 -17.00
C LYS A 503 -36.69 46.51 -16.46
N PHE A 504 -37.75 45.89 -15.97
CA PHE A 504 -37.73 44.54 -15.45
C PHE A 504 -37.34 43.51 -16.53
N TYR A 505 -38.06 43.52 -17.67
CA TYR A 505 -37.79 42.53 -18.73
C TYR A 505 -36.49 42.81 -19.47
N GLU A 506 -36.06 44.07 -19.60
CA GLU A 506 -34.74 44.40 -20.13
C GLU A 506 -33.63 43.86 -19.21
N SER A 507 -33.77 43.98 -17.89
CA SER A 507 -32.81 43.52 -16.92
C SER A 507 -32.73 42.00 -16.86
N ILE A 508 -33.87 41.28 -16.89
CA ILE A 508 -33.92 39.82 -16.92
C ILE A 508 -33.34 39.27 -18.23
N ASP A 509 -33.70 39.84 -19.38
CA ASP A 509 -33.14 39.42 -20.66
C ASP A 509 -31.61 39.57 -20.67
N ARG A 510 -31.11 40.69 -20.16
CA ARG A 510 -29.67 40.97 -20.05
C ARG A 510 -28.98 39.97 -19.10
N ALA A 511 -29.59 39.63 -17.97
CA ALA A 511 -29.04 38.68 -17.02
C ALA A 511 -28.95 37.27 -17.63
N LEU A 512 -30.03 36.77 -18.22
CA LEU A 512 -30.09 35.46 -18.86
C LEU A 512 -29.18 35.34 -20.08
N SER A 513 -29.16 36.38 -20.92
CA SER A 513 -28.29 36.45 -22.11
C SER A 513 -26.81 36.44 -21.71
N THR A 514 -26.42 37.19 -20.69
CA THR A 514 -25.04 37.22 -20.17
C THR A 514 -24.62 35.85 -19.60
N TYR A 515 -25.52 35.20 -18.86
CA TYR A 515 -25.31 33.86 -18.33
C TYR A 515 -25.10 32.84 -19.45
N LEU A 516 -26.00 32.79 -20.43
CA LEU A 516 -25.96 31.82 -21.52
C LEU A 516 -24.72 32.00 -22.40
N LYS A 517 -24.35 33.24 -22.73
CA LYS A 517 -23.12 33.52 -23.48
C LYS A 517 -21.88 32.99 -22.77
N SER A 518 -21.81 33.18 -21.47
CA SER A 518 -20.69 32.70 -20.65
C SER A 518 -20.69 31.19 -20.51
N LYS A 519 -21.83 30.58 -20.16
CA LYS A 519 -21.96 29.13 -19.90
C LYS A 519 -21.76 28.29 -21.16
N LEU A 520 -22.31 28.74 -22.30
CA LEU A 520 -22.29 28.04 -23.58
C LEU A 520 -21.13 28.46 -24.49
N ASN A 521 -20.35 29.47 -24.09
CA ASN A 521 -19.26 30.06 -24.87
C ASN A 521 -19.71 30.45 -26.30
N ILE A 522 -20.86 31.16 -26.41
CA ILE A 522 -21.47 31.56 -27.66
C ILE A 522 -21.08 33.02 -27.97
N LYS A 523 -20.68 33.27 -29.21
CA LYS A 523 -20.44 34.66 -29.72
C LYS A 523 -21.77 35.35 -29.98
N ASN A 524 -21.77 36.70 -29.99
CA ASN A 524 -22.98 37.51 -30.20
C ASN A 524 -23.69 37.22 -31.53
N SER A 525 -22.94 36.81 -32.57
CA SER A 525 -23.48 36.47 -33.90
C SER A 525 -24.34 35.20 -33.91
N ASP A 526 -24.08 34.28 -32.95
CA ASP A 526 -24.61 32.92 -32.94
C ASP A 526 -25.68 32.73 -31.85
N PHE A 527 -26.18 33.84 -31.26
CA PHE A 527 -27.17 33.83 -30.18
C PHE A 527 -28.59 33.67 -30.75
N LYS A 528 -28.90 32.43 -31.26
CA LYS A 528 -30.21 32.04 -31.80
C LYS A 528 -30.86 30.99 -30.87
N ASN A 529 -32.18 31.10 -30.70
CA ASN A 529 -32.94 30.24 -29.79
C ASN A 529 -32.78 28.75 -30.09
N GLU A 530 -32.72 28.32 -31.33
CA GLU A 530 -32.53 26.92 -31.72
C GLU A 530 -31.15 26.40 -31.33
N GLU A 531 -30.12 27.22 -31.49
CA GLU A 531 -28.74 26.85 -31.19
C GLU A 531 -28.49 26.80 -29.68
N ILE A 532 -29.10 27.74 -28.93
CA ILE A 532 -29.11 27.75 -27.48
C ILE A 532 -29.77 26.48 -26.94
N LYS A 533 -30.94 26.10 -27.46
CA LYS A 533 -31.67 24.90 -27.07
C LYS A 533 -30.85 23.66 -27.31
N LYS A 534 -30.27 23.50 -28.50
CA LYS A 534 -29.42 22.36 -28.85
C LYS A 534 -28.19 22.24 -27.93
N LYS A 535 -27.51 23.34 -27.61
CA LYS A 535 -26.35 23.35 -26.70
C LYS A 535 -26.73 23.03 -25.25
N LEU A 536 -27.89 23.51 -24.77
CA LEU A 536 -28.40 23.20 -23.45
C LEU A 536 -28.77 21.70 -23.29
N GLU A 537 -29.37 21.11 -24.32
CA GLU A 537 -29.67 19.69 -24.40
C GLU A 537 -28.38 18.83 -24.38
N THR A 538 -27.35 19.24 -25.14
CA THR A 538 -26.05 18.55 -25.19
C THR A 538 -25.33 18.62 -23.86
N LEU A 539 -25.54 19.64 -23.04
CA LEU A 539 -25.02 19.76 -21.68
C LEU A 539 -25.83 18.96 -20.64
N GLY A 540 -26.91 18.29 -21.06
CA GLY A 540 -27.72 17.46 -20.17
C GLY A 540 -28.67 18.23 -19.26
N ILE A 541 -28.99 19.47 -19.60
CA ILE A 541 -29.94 20.26 -18.83
C ILE A 541 -31.37 19.71 -19.03
N ASN A 542 -32.11 19.57 -17.93
CA ASN A 542 -33.44 19.00 -17.94
C ASN A 542 -34.39 19.78 -18.90
N LYS A 543 -35.13 19.07 -19.76
CA LYS A 543 -36.06 19.64 -20.73
C LYS A 543 -37.02 20.64 -20.12
N ASN A 544 -37.55 20.37 -18.91
CA ASN A 544 -38.45 21.27 -18.20
C ASN A 544 -37.75 22.60 -17.83
N ALA A 545 -36.47 22.59 -17.49
CA ALA A 545 -35.73 23.83 -17.22
C ALA A 545 -35.50 24.66 -18.51
N ILE A 546 -35.27 23.98 -19.64
CA ILE A 546 -35.14 24.63 -20.95
C ILE A 546 -36.46 25.29 -21.36
N ILE A 547 -37.59 24.65 -21.13
CA ILE A 547 -38.92 25.20 -21.39
C ILE A 547 -39.15 26.48 -20.57
N LEU A 548 -38.85 26.47 -19.27
CA LEU A 548 -38.97 27.63 -18.39
C LEU A 548 -38.13 28.81 -18.90
N LEU A 549 -36.88 28.57 -19.36
CA LEU A 549 -36.05 29.61 -19.94
C LEU A 549 -36.70 30.29 -21.17
N PHE A 550 -37.21 29.47 -22.11
CA PHE A 550 -37.79 29.98 -23.32
C PHE A 550 -39.12 30.71 -23.08
N GLN A 551 -39.91 30.28 -22.08
CA GLN A 551 -41.10 31.02 -21.63
C GLN A 551 -40.72 32.43 -21.14
N VAL A 552 -39.65 32.55 -20.33
CA VAL A 552 -39.20 33.87 -19.89
C VAL A 552 -38.71 34.72 -21.07
N PHE A 553 -37.97 34.14 -22.03
CA PHE A 553 -37.55 34.88 -23.24
C PHE A 553 -38.73 35.33 -24.11
N GLU A 554 -39.75 34.50 -24.26
CA GLU A 554 -40.98 34.85 -24.97
C GLU A 554 -41.69 36.00 -24.27
N ASN A 555 -41.83 35.97 -22.95
CA ASN A 555 -42.40 37.03 -22.16
C ASN A 555 -41.57 38.32 -22.23
N CYS A 556 -40.23 38.24 -22.29
CA CYS A 556 -39.37 39.40 -22.54
C CYS A 556 -39.65 40.07 -23.91
N GLN A 557 -39.95 39.28 -24.94
CA GLN A 557 -40.30 39.79 -26.27
C GLN A 557 -41.71 40.36 -26.28
N LEU A 558 -42.68 39.67 -25.67
CA LEU A 558 -44.07 40.11 -25.61
C LEU A 558 -44.27 41.33 -24.71
N ALA A 559 -43.42 41.52 -23.72
CA ALA A 559 -43.47 42.64 -22.78
C ALA A 559 -43.49 44.04 -23.47
N ARG A 560 -42.98 44.16 -24.69
CA ARG A 560 -42.99 45.36 -25.45
C ARG A 560 -44.37 45.72 -26.05
N TYR A 561 -45.29 44.72 -26.16
CA TYR A 561 -46.52 44.87 -26.92
C TYR A 561 -47.79 44.53 -26.11
N THR A 562 -47.72 43.86 -24.98
CA THR A 562 -48.88 43.40 -24.19
C THR A 562 -48.81 43.91 -22.76
N PRO A 563 -49.93 44.27 -22.09
CA PRO A 563 -49.99 44.60 -20.68
C PRO A 563 -49.84 43.31 -19.86
N LEU A 564 -48.70 43.14 -19.16
CA LEU A 564 -48.43 42.05 -18.22
C LEU A 564 -48.62 42.55 -16.79
N ASN A 565 -49.16 41.70 -15.92
CA ASN A 565 -49.42 42.04 -14.52
C ASN A 565 -48.18 41.86 -13.63
N ILE A 566 -48.15 42.51 -12.45
CA ILE A 566 -47.06 42.40 -11.46
C ILE A 566 -46.83 40.92 -11.02
N ASN A 567 -47.90 40.12 -10.92
CA ASN A 567 -47.78 38.71 -10.56
C ASN A 567 -47.04 37.88 -11.62
N GLU A 568 -47.19 38.21 -12.91
CA GLU A 568 -46.50 37.56 -14.03
C GLU A 568 -44.99 37.89 -14.00
N MET A 569 -44.60 39.12 -13.67
CA MET A 569 -43.21 39.54 -13.52
C MET A 569 -42.53 38.78 -12.36
N SER A 570 -43.23 38.59 -11.24
CA SER A 570 -42.71 37.82 -10.10
C SER A 570 -42.52 36.32 -10.43
N ASP A 571 -43.44 35.73 -11.20
CA ASP A 571 -43.37 34.34 -11.65
C ASP A 571 -42.22 34.15 -12.66
N ASP A 572 -42.04 35.08 -13.59
CA ASP A 572 -40.94 35.03 -14.55
C ASP A 572 -39.56 35.23 -13.90
N PHE A 573 -39.47 36.02 -12.83
CA PHE A 573 -38.27 36.11 -12.01
C PHE A 573 -37.90 34.77 -11.37
N GLU A 574 -38.86 34.10 -10.74
CA GLU A 574 -38.64 32.79 -10.10
C GLU A 574 -38.31 31.72 -11.15
N LYS A 575 -38.93 31.73 -12.34
CA LYS A 575 -38.56 30.82 -13.45
C LYS A 575 -37.13 31.04 -13.92
N ALA A 576 -36.71 32.29 -14.10
CA ALA A 576 -35.33 32.63 -14.48
C ALA A 576 -34.30 32.17 -13.45
N LYS A 577 -34.59 32.39 -12.16
CA LYS A 577 -33.78 31.96 -11.05
C LYS A 577 -33.67 30.44 -10.99
N LEU A 578 -34.80 29.73 -11.08
CA LEU A 578 -34.87 28.26 -11.05
C LEU A 578 -34.09 27.64 -12.21
N PHE A 579 -34.15 28.27 -13.41
CA PHE A 579 -33.33 27.82 -14.54
C PHE A 579 -31.83 27.92 -14.25
N ILE A 580 -31.36 29.07 -13.74
CA ILE A 580 -29.94 29.28 -13.42
C ILE A 580 -29.48 28.27 -12.36
N GLU A 581 -30.26 28.07 -11.30
CA GLU A 581 -29.95 27.10 -10.25
C GLU A 581 -29.84 25.64 -10.76
N LYS A 582 -30.77 25.23 -11.64
CA LYS A 582 -30.72 23.90 -12.27
C LYS A 582 -29.56 23.75 -13.23
N ALA A 583 -29.25 24.80 -14.00
CA ALA A 583 -28.13 24.79 -14.92
C ALA A 583 -26.77 24.79 -14.23
N GLU A 584 -26.65 25.36 -13.01
CA GLU A 584 -25.43 25.36 -12.21
C GLU A 584 -25.15 24.01 -11.52
N LYS A 585 -26.18 23.21 -11.22
CA LYS A 585 -26.02 21.88 -10.63
C LYS A 585 -25.32 20.88 -11.56
N ILE A 586 -25.29 21.16 -12.85
CA ILE A 586 -24.60 20.34 -13.85
C ILE A 586 -23.16 20.84 -13.96
N LYS A 587 -22.26 20.25 -13.19
CA LYS A 587 -20.81 20.44 -13.33
C LYS A 587 -20.32 19.73 -14.60
N LYS A 588 -19.56 20.45 -15.43
CA LYS A 588 -18.75 19.85 -16.49
C LYS A 588 -17.60 19.02 -15.93
#